data_9080ef3c861df5199d72400e40e3e157
#
_entry.id   9080ef3c861df5199d72400e40e3e157
#
_cell.length_a   1.000
_cell.length_b   1.000
_cell.length_c   1.000
_cell.angle_alpha   90.00
_cell.angle_beta   90.00
_cell.angle_gamma   90.00
#
_symmetry.space_group_name_H-M   'P 1'
#
loop_
_entity.id
_entity.type
_entity.pdbx_description
1 polymer ?
#
loop_
_entity_poly.entity_id
_entity_poly.type
_entity_poly.pdbx_seq_one_letter_code
_entity_poly.pdbx_strand_id
1 'polypeptide(L)'
;MPMPTPLATPAASPAPSPAATPVLELEQVSKVFRVRGAGRGERVERVELKAVSDISFAVSRGECLGLVGESGCGKSTLGRLCCGLLQPTAGSVRFDGEILPPAGPDSPVAGRLQMVFQDPWSSLNPRVRAGDSVAEGLEAACWQKRFPGALAEKSIASRVAEMFETVGLAGMERRYPHEFSGGQRQRIALARALVTSPDLVVCDEPVSALDASVQAQVLNAMRDLQERFGQTLLFISHNLAVVGFMCPRILVMYLGEIVEELGRERLAQGAHPYTRALAQAMPDRSGIGKKPLPVLGEIPSPLNPPSGCRFHPRCPRATEVCAEQAPDWTELAPGWRVRCHHPE
;
A
#
# COMPACT_ATOMS: atom_id res chain seq x y z
N MET A 1 -9.28 33.50 -25.11
CA MET A 1 -8.69 32.64 -24.08
C MET A 1 -8.12 31.40 -24.77
N PRO A 2 -6.83 31.13 -24.70
CA PRO A 2 -6.28 29.92 -25.33
C PRO A 2 -6.63 28.68 -24.51
N MET A 3 -7.01 27.61 -25.20
CA MET A 3 -7.30 26.30 -24.66
C MET A 3 -6.05 25.70 -23.99
N PRO A 4 -6.16 25.00 -22.85
CA PRO A 4 -5.03 24.35 -22.23
C PRO A 4 -4.53 23.21 -23.11
N THR A 5 -3.23 23.17 -23.34
CA THR A 5 -2.49 22.12 -24.05
C THR A 5 -2.72 20.76 -23.35
N PRO A 6 -2.97 19.67 -24.10
CA PRO A 6 -3.11 18.35 -23.51
C PRO A 6 -1.80 17.92 -22.83
N LEU A 7 -1.89 17.48 -21.59
CA LEU A 7 -0.79 16.92 -20.81
C LEU A 7 -0.17 15.74 -21.58
N ALA A 8 1.12 15.86 -21.85
CA ALA A 8 1.91 14.78 -22.47
C ALA A 8 1.81 13.51 -21.64
N THR A 9 1.58 12.40 -22.33
CA THR A 9 1.62 11.05 -21.76
C THR A 9 3.05 10.82 -21.24
N PRO A 10 3.27 10.53 -19.96
CA PRO A 10 4.61 10.25 -19.45
C PRO A 10 5.18 9.01 -20.13
N ALA A 11 6.43 9.07 -20.52
CA ALA A 11 7.19 7.95 -21.03
C ALA A 11 7.13 6.78 -20.01
N ALA A 12 6.91 5.57 -20.51
CA ALA A 12 6.90 4.36 -19.69
C ALA A 12 8.25 4.24 -18.96
N SER A 13 8.23 4.24 -17.63
CA SER A 13 9.39 3.83 -16.85
C SER A 13 9.82 2.43 -17.29
N PRO A 14 11.11 2.15 -17.49
CA PRO A 14 11.57 0.82 -17.89
C PRO A 14 11.14 -0.19 -16.82
N ALA A 15 10.65 -1.35 -17.28
CA ALA A 15 10.38 -2.48 -16.41
C ALA A 15 11.66 -2.83 -15.61
N PRO A 16 11.57 -3.18 -14.33
CA PRO A 16 12.74 -3.53 -13.54
C PRO A 16 13.50 -4.68 -14.18
N SER A 17 14.80 -4.51 -14.31
CA SER A 17 15.72 -5.54 -14.82
C SER A 17 15.67 -6.77 -13.91
N PRO A 18 15.60 -8.02 -14.43
CA PRO A 18 15.41 -9.24 -13.64
C PRO A 18 16.59 -9.65 -12.75
N ALA A 19 17.57 -8.79 -12.51
CA ALA A 19 18.81 -9.10 -11.78
C ALA A 19 19.00 -8.31 -10.46
N ALA A 20 18.05 -7.48 -10.03
CA ALA A 20 18.19 -6.73 -8.78
C ALA A 20 17.60 -7.54 -7.60
N THR A 21 18.39 -7.76 -6.56
CA THR A 21 17.91 -8.34 -5.30
C THR A 21 16.72 -7.52 -4.77
N PRO A 22 15.58 -8.16 -4.47
CA PRO A 22 14.41 -7.46 -3.97
C PRO A 22 14.70 -6.82 -2.60
N VAL A 23 14.15 -5.63 -2.36
CA VAL A 23 14.26 -4.98 -1.05
C VAL A 23 13.31 -5.61 -0.03
N LEU A 24 12.17 -6.09 -0.48
CA LEU A 24 11.17 -6.80 0.33
C LEU A 24 10.73 -8.06 -0.40
N GLU A 25 10.65 -9.17 0.31
CA GLU A 25 10.18 -10.45 -0.21
C GLU A 25 9.28 -11.14 0.81
N LEU A 26 8.14 -11.62 0.33
CA LEU A 26 7.19 -12.41 1.09
C LEU A 26 7.12 -13.81 0.50
N GLU A 27 7.26 -14.83 1.35
CA GLU A 27 7.17 -16.24 0.97
C GLU A 27 6.06 -16.92 1.77
N GLN A 28 4.96 -17.27 1.11
CA GLN A 28 3.79 -17.98 1.66
C GLN A 28 3.27 -17.38 2.98
N VAL A 29 3.25 -16.06 3.06
CA VAL A 29 2.89 -15.32 4.28
C VAL A 29 1.42 -15.48 4.58
N SER A 30 1.13 -15.90 5.82
CA SER A 30 -0.22 -16.01 6.35
C SER A 30 -0.33 -15.31 7.71
N LYS A 31 -1.50 -14.70 7.99
CA LYS A 31 -1.81 -14.10 9.28
C LYS A 31 -3.21 -14.46 9.74
N VAL A 32 -3.28 -15.11 10.89
CA VAL A 32 -4.52 -15.50 11.57
C VAL A 32 -4.59 -14.76 12.90
N PHE A 33 -5.73 -14.13 13.17
CA PHE A 33 -6.04 -13.54 14.46
C PHE A 33 -7.06 -14.39 15.20
N ARG A 34 -6.91 -14.50 16.54
CA ARG A 34 -7.92 -15.09 17.40
C ARG A 34 -8.81 -14.00 17.95
N VAL A 35 -10.04 -13.92 17.46
CA VAL A 35 -11.02 -12.91 17.85
C VAL A 35 -12.13 -13.55 18.70
N ARG A 36 -12.84 -12.73 19.47
CA ARG A 36 -14.00 -13.20 20.24
C ARG A 36 -15.16 -13.44 19.27
N GLY A 37 -15.70 -14.67 19.24
CA GLY A 37 -16.90 -15.00 18.51
C GLY A 37 -18.16 -14.36 19.15
N ALA A 38 -19.25 -14.29 18.37
CA ALA A 38 -20.55 -13.84 18.86
C ALA A 38 -21.19 -14.91 19.74
N GLY A 39 -20.87 -14.95 21.03
CA GLY A 39 -21.47 -15.82 22.02
C GLY A 39 -22.22 -14.99 23.07
N ARG A 40 -23.48 -15.41 23.41
CA ARG A 40 -24.21 -14.92 24.59
C ARG A 40 -23.89 -15.87 25.75
N GLY A 41 -23.09 -15.42 26.72
CA GLY A 41 -22.80 -16.18 27.92
C GLY A 41 -21.31 -16.21 28.32
N GLU A 42 -20.98 -16.87 29.45
CA GLU A 42 -19.65 -16.91 30.06
C GLU A 42 -18.56 -17.64 29.26
N ARG A 43 -18.91 -18.41 28.23
CA ARG A 43 -17.96 -19.05 27.29
C ARG A 43 -17.94 -18.32 25.98
N VAL A 44 -17.03 -17.35 25.87
CA VAL A 44 -16.74 -16.69 24.59
C VAL A 44 -15.86 -17.63 23.76
N GLU A 45 -16.43 -18.23 22.73
CA GLU A 45 -15.70 -19.06 21.78
C GLU A 45 -14.70 -18.16 20.99
N ARG A 46 -13.44 -18.58 20.90
CA ARG A 46 -12.44 -17.86 20.08
C ARG A 46 -12.55 -18.39 18.66
N VAL A 47 -12.79 -17.48 17.71
CA VAL A 47 -12.89 -17.79 16.29
C VAL A 47 -11.63 -17.28 15.59
N GLU A 48 -11.16 -18.02 14.59
CA GLU A 48 -10.00 -17.64 13.80
C GLU A 48 -10.40 -16.75 12.62
N LEU A 49 -9.77 -15.57 12.55
CA LEU A 49 -9.89 -14.63 11.45
C LEU A 49 -8.66 -14.76 10.54
N LYS A 50 -8.83 -15.30 9.34
CA LYS A 50 -7.79 -15.42 8.32
C LYS A 50 -7.63 -14.12 7.55
N ALA A 51 -6.84 -13.19 8.07
CA ALA A 51 -6.67 -11.86 7.47
C ALA A 51 -5.76 -11.83 6.25
N VAL A 52 -4.77 -12.72 6.20
CA VAL A 52 -3.82 -12.91 5.08
C VAL A 52 -3.60 -14.41 4.92
N SER A 53 -3.61 -14.91 3.70
CA SER A 53 -3.51 -16.34 3.40
C SER A 53 -2.60 -16.57 2.20
N ASP A 54 -1.49 -17.25 2.44
CA ASP A 54 -0.56 -17.75 1.43
C ASP A 54 -0.14 -16.69 0.39
N ILE A 55 0.34 -15.53 0.84
CA ILE A 55 0.78 -14.43 -0.03
C ILE A 55 2.27 -14.50 -0.27
N SER A 56 2.65 -14.49 -1.56
CA SER A 56 4.04 -14.43 -2.02
C SER A 56 4.19 -13.38 -3.12
N PHE A 57 5.09 -12.42 -2.89
CA PHE A 57 5.54 -11.43 -3.87
C PHE A 57 6.85 -10.79 -3.43
N ALA A 58 7.50 -10.09 -4.35
CA ALA A 58 8.70 -9.32 -4.05
C ALA A 58 8.56 -7.87 -4.54
N VAL A 59 9.27 -6.94 -3.90
CA VAL A 59 9.36 -5.52 -4.29
C VAL A 59 10.81 -5.19 -4.60
N SER A 60 11.07 -4.71 -5.81
CA SER A 60 12.41 -4.32 -6.25
C SER A 60 12.77 -2.93 -5.75
N ARG A 61 14.07 -2.62 -5.65
CA ARG A 61 14.51 -1.26 -5.30
C ARG A 61 14.06 -0.23 -6.35
N GLY A 62 13.55 0.92 -5.89
CA GLY A 62 13.03 1.99 -6.74
C GLY A 62 11.66 1.69 -7.37
N GLU A 63 11.07 0.52 -7.07
CA GLU A 63 9.75 0.14 -7.57
C GLU A 63 8.64 0.82 -6.76
N CYS A 64 7.56 1.22 -7.46
CA CYS A 64 6.27 1.52 -6.84
C CYS A 64 5.30 0.37 -7.11
N LEU A 65 5.11 -0.52 -6.12
CA LEU A 65 4.17 -1.64 -6.19
C LEU A 65 2.83 -1.23 -5.60
N GLY A 66 1.75 -1.42 -6.36
CA GLY A 66 0.38 -1.16 -5.90
C GLY A 66 -0.26 -2.38 -5.27
N LEU A 67 -1.00 -2.19 -4.18
CA LEU A 67 -1.87 -3.20 -3.57
C LEU A 67 -3.29 -2.65 -3.49
N VAL A 68 -4.23 -3.26 -4.21
CA VAL A 68 -5.61 -2.80 -4.30
C VAL A 68 -6.60 -3.90 -3.91
N GLY A 69 -7.76 -3.51 -3.40
CA GLY A 69 -8.87 -4.40 -3.07
C GLY A 69 -9.91 -3.71 -2.20
N GLU A 70 -11.07 -4.32 -2.01
CA GLU A 70 -12.15 -3.78 -1.18
C GLU A 70 -11.73 -3.58 0.28
N SER A 71 -12.46 -2.72 1.00
CA SER A 71 -12.22 -2.50 2.43
C SER A 71 -12.38 -3.81 3.22
N GLY A 72 -11.48 -4.04 4.18
CA GLY A 72 -11.50 -5.26 5.00
C GLY A 72 -10.88 -6.52 4.35
N CYS A 73 -10.38 -6.46 3.11
CA CYS A 73 -9.78 -7.65 2.47
C CYS A 73 -8.39 -8.04 3.00
N GLY A 74 -7.79 -7.29 3.95
CA GLY A 74 -6.50 -7.64 4.58
C GLY A 74 -5.31 -6.74 4.21
N LYS A 75 -5.48 -5.72 3.36
CA LYS A 75 -4.38 -4.84 2.87
C LYS A 75 -3.55 -4.21 3.98
N SER A 76 -4.20 -3.54 4.94
CA SER A 76 -3.50 -2.90 6.07
C SER A 76 -2.80 -3.92 6.98
N THR A 77 -3.35 -5.13 7.10
CA THR A 77 -2.69 -6.24 7.81
C THR A 77 -1.41 -6.64 7.07
N LEU A 78 -1.48 -6.78 5.74
CA LEU A 78 -0.33 -7.09 4.90
C LEU A 78 0.72 -5.98 4.96
N GLY A 79 0.32 -4.71 4.88
CA GLY A 79 1.22 -3.56 5.05
C GLY A 79 1.97 -3.58 6.39
N ARG A 80 1.27 -3.90 7.48
CA ARG A 80 1.90 -4.03 8.81
C ARG A 80 2.86 -5.22 8.92
N LEU A 81 2.56 -6.34 8.25
CA LEU A 81 3.49 -7.47 8.12
C LEU A 81 4.75 -7.07 7.36
N CYS A 82 4.61 -6.33 6.26
CA CYS A 82 5.73 -5.80 5.47
C CYS A 82 6.62 -4.82 6.26
N CYS A 83 6.09 -4.18 7.30
CA CYS A 83 6.83 -3.27 8.18
C CYS A 83 7.36 -3.93 9.47
N GLY A 84 7.14 -5.24 9.67
CA GLY A 84 7.50 -5.92 10.92
C GLY A 84 6.64 -5.50 12.13
N LEU A 85 5.61 -4.66 11.94
CA LEU A 85 4.65 -4.24 12.98
C LEU A 85 3.75 -5.40 13.42
N LEU A 86 3.60 -6.39 12.57
CA LEU A 86 2.96 -7.67 12.86
C LEU A 86 3.90 -8.80 12.42
N GLN A 87 3.91 -9.90 13.18
CA GLN A 87 4.62 -11.10 12.77
C GLN A 87 3.65 -12.04 12.03
N PRO A 88 4.09 -12.74 10.97
CA PRO A 88 3.30 -13.74 10.28
C PRO A 88 2.99 -14.92 11.21
N THR A 89 1.86 -15.59 10.95
CA THR A 89 1.51 -16.86 11.62
C THR A 89 2.19 -18.04 10.91
N ALA A 90 2.40 -17.92 9.60
CA ALA A 90 3.16 -18.87 8.76
C ALA A 90 3.82 -18.11 7.61
N GLY A 91 4.83 -18.71 7.00
CA GLY A 91 5.65 -18.11 5.97
C GLY A 91 6.70 -17.14 6.50
N SER A 92 7.39 -16.43 5.62
CA SER A 92 8.46 -15.51 5.98
C SER A 92 8.38 -14.19 5.25
N VAL A 93 8.77 -13.10 5.91
CA VAL A 93 9.02 -11.78 5.31
C VAL A 93 10.51 -11.51 5.40
N ARG A 94 11.13 -11.17 4.28
CA ARG A 94 12.54 -10.79 4.20
C ARG A 94 12.67 -9.33 3.78
N PHE A 95 13.59 -8.65 4.41
CA PHE A 95 13.99 -7.30 4.04
C PHE A 95 15.48 -7.31 3.73
N ASP A 96 15.84 -6.91 2.51
CA ASP A 96 17.23 -6.92 2.02
C ASP A 96 17.88 -8.31 2.12
N GLY A 97 17.09 -9.37 1.86
CA GLY A 97 17.52 -10.79 1.91
C GLY A 97 17.48 -11.44 3.30
N GLU A 98 17.33 -10.66 4.38
CA GLU A 98 17.30 -11.17 5.75
C GLU A 98 15.87 -11.26 6.30
N ILE A 99 15.60 -12.21 7.20
CA ILE A 99 14.30 -12.32 7.87
C ILE A 99 14.00 -11.00 8.60
N LEU A 100 12.82 -10.42 8.29
CA LEU A 100 12.39 -9.15 8.88
C LEU A 100 12.11 -9.33 10.38
N PRO A 101 12.87 -8.66 11.26
CA PRO A 101 12.63 -8.73 12.70
C PRO A 101 11.38 -7.93 13.08
N PRO A 102 10.84 -8.14 14.29
CA PRO A 102 9.81 -7.27 14.84
C PRO A 102 10.24 -5.80 14.82
N ALA A 103 9.29 -4.90 14.49
CA ALA A 103 9.53 -3.48 14.55
C ALA A 103 9.76 -3.05 16.02
N GLY A 104 10.71 -2.15 16.22
CA GLY A 104 11.06 -1.62 17.53
C GLY A 104 12.25 -0.67 17.47
N PRO A 105 12.55 0.05 18.56
CA PRO A 105 13.66 1.01 18.60
C PRO A 105 15.01 0.37 18.34
N ASP A 106 15.18 -0.90 18.72
CA ASP A 106 16.42 -1.66 18.52
C ASP A 106 16.43 -2.51 17.24
N SER A 107 15.38 -2.41 16.42
CA SER A 107 15.29 -3.14 15.16
C SER A 107 16.39 -2.70 14.18
N PRO A 108 17.13 -3.62 13.56
CA PRO A 108 18.17 -3.30 12.57
C PRO A 108 17.64 -2.60 11.33
N VAL A 109 16.32 -2.63 11.10
CA VAL A 109 15.65 -1.96 9.98
C VAL A 109 14.98 -0.63 10.38
N ALA A 110 15.10 -0.20 11.65
CA ALA A 110 14.57 1.08 12.09
C ALA A 110 15.15 2.24 11.25
N GLY A 111 14.29 3.11 10.73
CA GLY A 111 14.65 4.20 9.83
C GLY A 111 14.84 3.78 8.37
N ARG A 112 15.11 2.52 8.06
CA ARG A 112 15.22 1.99 6.68
C ARG A 112 13.86 1.57 6.10
N LEU A 113 12.93 1.20 6.96
CA LEU A 113 11.59 0.76 6.63
C LEU A 113 10.60 1.66 7.37
N GLN A 114 9.76 2.38 6.62
CA GLN A 114 8.82 3.35 7.18
C GLN A 114 7.39 3.06 6.74
N MET A 115 6.41 3.51 7.53
CA MET A 115 4.99 3.38 7.21
C MET A 115 4.29 4.72 7.32
N VAL A 116 3.52 5.06 6.28
CA VAL A 116 2.56 6.16 6.29
C VAL A 116 1.18 5.56 6.54
N PHE A 117 0.56 5.93 7.65
CA PHE A 117 -0.74 5.40 8.07
C PHE A 117 -1.90 6.14 7.40
N GLN A 118 -3.05 5.47 7.33
CA GLN A 118 -4.28 5.96 6.72
C GLN A 118 -4.79 7.27 7.33
N ASP A 119 -4.70 7.42 8.67
CA ASP A 119 -5.15 8.61 9.37
C ASP A 119 -3.97 9.49 9.80
N PRO A 120 -3.77 10.65 9.14
CA PRO A 120 -2.71 11.58 9.52
C PRO A 120 -2.94 12.24 10.89
N TRP A 121 -4.19 12.29 11.39
CA TRP A 121 -4.50 12.84 12.69
C TRP A 121 -3.96 11.99 13.84
N SER A 122 -4.11 10.67 13.72
CA SER A 122 -3.61 9.72 14.73
C SER A 122 -2.09 9.57 14.68
N SER A 123 -1.45 9.97 13.57
CA SER A 123 -0.01 9.82 13.37
C SER A 123 0.81 11.01 13.89
N LEU A 124 0.21 12.19 14.11
CA LEU A 124 0.86 13.41 14.60
C LEU A 124 0.37 13.76 15.98
N ASN A 125 1.30 13.93 16.92
CA ASN A 125 0.96 14.41 18.26
C ASN A 125 0.52 15.90 18.20
N PRO A 126 -0.73 16.25 18.57
CA PRO A 126 -1.25 17.62 18.44
C PRO A 126 -0.53 18.65 19.33
N ARG A 127 0.26 18.19 20.30
CA ARG A 127 1.03 19.04 21.24
C ARG A 127 2.47 19.27 20.81
N VAL A 128 2.93 18.60 19.74
CA VAL A 128 4.28 18.68 19.19
C VAL A 128 4.22 19.47 17.88
N ARG A 129 5.20 20.34 17.64
CA ARG A 129 5.30 21.10 16.38
C ARG A 129 5.56 20.16 15.22
N ALA A 130 5.13 20.54 14.02
CA ALA A 130 5.26 19.72 12.83
C ALA A 130 6.75 19.39 12.51
N GLY A 131 7.65 20.36 12.64
CA GLY A 131 9.09 20.16 12.46
C GLY A 131 9.69 19.19 13.48
N ASP A 132 9.28 19.31 14.76
CA ASP A 132 9.76 18.42 15.82
C ASP A 132 9.26 16.97 15.57
N SER A 133 8.01 16.80 15.10
CA SER A 133 7.47 15.49 14.73
C SER A 133 8.22 14.84 13.55
N VAL A 134 8.73 15.63 12.61
CA VAL A 134 9.59 15.14 11.53
C VAL A 134 10.99 14.83 12.03
N ALA A 135 11.53 15.63 12.97
CA ALA A 135 12.83 15.42 13.57
C ALA A 135 12.95 14.11 14.37
N GLU A 136 11.85 13.68 15.04
CA GLU A 136 11.81 12.44 15.84
C GLU A 136 12.42 11.24 15.09
N GLY A 137 12.14 11.09 13.78
CA GLY A 137 12.68 10.00 12.97
C GLY A 137 14.22 10.04 12.84
N LEU A 138 14.78 11.26 12.70
CA LEU A 138 16.22 11.46 12.61
C LEU A 138 16.90 11.31 13.97
N GLU A 139 16.28 11.80 15.04
CA GLU A 139 16.81 11.68 16.39
C GLU A 139 16.92 10.21 16.80
N ALA A 140 15.90 9.40 16.54
CA ALA A 140 15.94 7.97 16.78
C ALA A 140 17.02 7.26 15.94
N ALA A 141 17.17 7.61 14.67
CA ALA A 141 18.16 7.03 13.77
C ALA A 141 19.59 7.43 14.15
N CYS A 142 19.83 8.71 14.47
CA CYS A 142 21.13 9.23 14.90
C CYS A 142 21.56 8.62 16.23
N TRP A 143 20.64 8.49 17.18
CA TRP A 143 20.91 7.90 18.49
C TRP A 143 21.37 6.44 18.39
N GLN A 144 20.85 5.71 17.39
CA GLN A 144 21.24 4.33 17.15
C GLN A 144 22.54 4.19 16.32
N LYS A 145 23.21 5.28 15.93
CA LYS A 145 24.43 5.30 15.10
C LYS A 145 24.28 4.53 13.77
N ARG A 146 23.08 4.49 13.20
CA ARG A 146 22.75 3.64 12.05
C ARG A 146 22.85 4.31 10.69
N PHE A 147 23.05 5.63 10.63
CA PHE A 147 23.26 6.35 9.37
C PHE A 147 24.69 6.91 9.31
N PRO A 148 25.65 6.19 8.72
CA PRO A 148 27.00 6.72 8.53
C PRO A 148 26.99 7.79 7.42
N GLY A 149 27.57 8.94 7.70
CA GLY A 149 27.98 9.94 6.70
C GLY A 149 26.94 11.00 6.33
N ALA A 150 25.91 10.68 5.60
CA ALA A 150 25.02 11.68 4.97
C ALA A 150 24.19 12.55 5.96
N LEU A 151 23.94 12.07 7.19
CA LEU A 151 23.26 12.81 8.25
C LEU A 151 24.24 13.50 9.22
N ALA A 152 25.49 13.04 9.27
CA ALA A 152 26.51 13.68 10.11
C ALA A 152 26.96 15.06 9.60
N GLU A 153 26.80 15.35 8.31
CA GLU A 153 27.19 16.60 7.69
C GLU A 153 26.10 17.68 7.74
N LYS A 154 24.83 17.30 7.90
CA LYS A 154 23.72 18.26 8.02
C LYS A 154 23.11 18.23 9.42
N SER A 155 22.86 19.38 10.01
CA SER A 155 22.10 19.45 11.25
C SER A 155 20.68 18.89 11.04
N ILE A 156 20.07 18.28 12.06
CA ILE A 156 18.69 17.79 12.03
C ILE A 156 17.75 18.89 11.55
N ALA A 157 17.92 20.13 12.06
CA ALA A 157 17.11 21.27 11.65
C ALA A 157 17.21 21.57 10.14
N SER A 158 18.39 21.48 9.56
CA SER A 158 18.60 21.68 8.10
C SER A 158 17.88 20.58 7.30
N ARG A 159 17.95 19.32 7.73
CA ARG A 159 17.29 18.22 7.05
C ARG A 159 15.75 18.31 7.15
N VAL A 160 15.23 18.73 8.29
CA VAL A 160 13.79 19.00 8.48
C VAL A 160 13.33 20.12 7.56
N ALA A 161 14.08 21.24 7.48
CA ALA A 161 13.73 22.36 6.60
C ALA A 161 13.75 21.94 5.11
N GLU A 162 14.76 21.19 4.67
CA GLU A 162 14.82 20.63 3.32
C GLU A 162 13.61 19.74 3.01
N MET A 163 13.18 18.93 3.99
CA MET A 163 12.03 18.07 3.81
C MET A 163 10.71 18.85 3.75
N PHE A 164 10.56 19.89 4.56
CA PHE A 164 9.39 20.79 4.48
C PHE A 164 9.33 21.53 3.14
N GLU A 165 10.45 21.99 2.62
CA GLU A 165 10.53 22.57 1.27
C GLU A 165 10.12 21.54 0.21
N THR A 166 10.62 20.31 0.31
CA THR A 166 10.35 19.21 -0.61
C THR A 166 8.85 18.85 -0.69
N VAL A 167 8.14 18.87 0.44
CA VAL A 167 6.69 18.63 0.48
C VAL A 167 5.85 19.89 0.26
N GLY A 168 6.47 21.04 -0.07
CA GLY A 168 5.78 22.30 -0.37
C GLY A 168 5.20 22.99 0.87
N LEU A 169 5.86 22.87 2.04
CA LEU A 169 5.47 23.47 3.31
C LEU A 169 6.59 24.31 3.95
N ALA A 170 7.51 24.84 3.12
CA ALA A 170 8.66 25.64 3.60
C ALA A 170 8.25 26.74 4.57
N GLY A 171 8.97 26.88 5.68
CA GLY A 171 8.75 27.90 6.71
C GLY A 171 7.58 27.63 7.67
N MET A 172 6.95 26.45 7.58
CA MET A 172 5.83 26.07 8.43
C MET A 172 6.21 25.09 9.57
N GLU A 173 7.49 24.81 9.78
CA GLU A 173 8.02 23.80 10.70
C GLU A 173 7.60 24.07 12.15
N ARG A 174 7.42 25.36 12.53
CA ARG A 174 7.08 25.79 13.88
C ARG A 174 5.59 25.71 14.23
N ARG A 175 4.72 25.42 13.24
CA ARG A 175 3.28 25.32 13.43
C ARG A 175 2.90 23.99 14.09
N TYR A 176 1.75 23.99 14.75
CA TYR A 176 1.16 22.78 15.34
C TYR A 176 0.24 22.05 14.35
N PRO A 177 0.02 20.72 14.48
CA PRO A 177 -0.80 19.97 13.57
C PRO A 177 -2.21 20.52 13.33
N HIS A 178 -2.85 21.14 14.31
CA HIS A 178 -4.18 21.73 14.19
C HIS A 178 -4.23 22.97 13.28
N GLU A 179 -3.09 23.61 12.99
CA GLU A 179 -2.99 24.78 12.10
C GLU A 179 -2.87 24.41 10.61
N PHE A 180 -2.89 23.11 10.27
CA PHE A 180 -2.76 22.60 8.92
C PHE A 180 -4.05 21.99 8.40
N SER A 181 -4.29 22.11 7.07
CA SER A 181 -5.34 21.35 6.39
C SER A 181 -5.05 19.84 6.38
N GLY A 182 -6.05 19.01 6.07
CA GLY A 182 -5.89 17.56 5.97
C GLY A 182 -4.76 17.15 5.00
N GLY A 183 -4.72 17.74 3.81
CA GLY A 183 -3.66 17.49 2.82
C GLY A 183 -2.28 17.96 3.26
N GLN A 184 -2.18 19.08 3.98
CA GLN A 184 -0.92 19.54 4.54
C GLN A 184 -0.41 18.58 5.63
N ARG A 185 -1.28 18.07 6.49
CA ARG A 185 -0.91 17.05 7.50
C ARG A 185 -0.43 15.76 6.85
N GLN A 186 -1.08 15.34 5.75
CA GLN A 186 -0.64 14.18 4.98
C GLN A 186 0.77 14.39 4.41
N ARG A 187 1.08 15.59 3.92
CA ARG A 187 2.44 15.94 3.46
C ARG A 187 3.45 15.94 4.61
N ILE A 188 3.05 16.36 5.82
CA ILE A 188 3.90 16.27 7.02
C ILE A 188 4.16 14.80 7.39
N ALA A 189 3.13 13.93 7.33
CA ALA A 189 3.29 12.49 7.56
C ALA A 189 4.24 11.84 6.54
N LEU A 190 4.17 12.27 5.26
CA LEU A 190 5.13 11.87 4.23
C LEU A 190 6.55 12.38 4.53
N ALA A 191 6.69 13.66 4.90
CA ALA A 191 7.97 14.25 5.29
C ALA A 191 8.62 13.47 6.45
N ARG A 192 7.83 13.11 7.46
CA ARG A 192 8.27 12.31 8.61
C ARG A 192 8.77 10.92 8.19
N ALA A 193 8.08 10.26 7.26
CA ALA A 193 8.48 8.95 6.78
C ALA A 193 9.75 9.02 5.90
N LEU A 194 9.91 10.09 5.10
CA LEU A 194 10.99 10.22 4.12
C LEU A 194 12.25 10.87 4.68
N VAL A 195 12.18 11.59 5.81
CA VAL A 195 13.30 12.34 6.38
C VAL A 195 14.52 11.47 6.68
N THR A 196 14.30 10.19 7.01
CA THR A 196 15.36 9.20 7.27
C THR A 196 15.96 8.60 6.00
N SER A 197 15.49 8.98 4.80
CA SER A 197 15.86 8.36 3.52
C SER A 197 15.71 6.83 3.55
N PRO A 198 14.50 6.31 3.81
CA PRO A 198 14.26 4.89 3.96
C PRO A 198 14.48 4.13 2.64
N ASP A 199 14.81 2.85 2.73
CA ASP A 199 14.90 1.95 1.57
C ASP A 199 13.52 1.58 1.02
N LEU A 200 12.49 1.51 1.90
CA LEU A 200 11.10 1.20 1.55
C LEU A 200 10.13 2.01 2.41
N VAL A 201 9.11 2.57 1.77
CA VAL A 201 7.96 3.19 2.45
C VAL A 201 6.67 2.41 2.10
N VAL A 202 5.96 1.95 3.12
CA VAL A 202 4.62 1.37 2.98
C VAL A 202 3.59 2.47 3.21
N CYS A 203 2.81 2.81 2.19
CA CYS A 203 1.78 3.83 2.25
C CYS A 203 0.40 3.17 2.36
N ASP A 204 -0.20 3.15 3.56
CA ASP A 204 -1.52 2.55 3.80
C ASP A 204 -2.61 3.60 3.65
N GLU A 205 -3.30 3.59 2.50
CA GLU A 205 -4.37 4.51 2.12
C GLU A 205 -4.03 6.00 2.31
N PRO A 206 -2.88 6.50 1.81
CA PRO A 206 -2.34 7.81 2.18
C PRO A 206 -3.19 9.00 1.74
N VAL A 207 -4.24 8.80 0.94
CA VAL A 207 -5.07 9.90 0.38
C VAL A 207 -6.57 9.65 0.54
N SER A 208 -6.99 8.58 1.23
CA SER A 208 -8.40 8.18 1.31
C SER A 208 -9.31 9.18 2.04
N ALA A 209 -8.78 9.95 2.97
CA ALA A 209 -9.52 10.93 3.77
C ALA A 209 -9.51 12.35 3.17
N LEU A 210 -8.98 12.53 1.96
CA LEU A 210 -8.81 13.85 1.32
C LEU A 210 -9.84 14.06 0.21
N ASP A 211 -10.24 15.32 0.01
CA ASP A 211 -11.03 15.69 -1.18
C ASP A 211 -10.22 15.50 -2.49
N ALA A 212 -10.92 15.36 -3.61
CA ALA A 212 -10.31 14.99 -4.89
C ALA A 212 -9.20 15.95 -5.36
N SER A 213 -9.34 17.26 -5.06
CA SER A 213 -8.35 18.25 -5.49
C SER A 213 -7.07 18.17 -4.67
N VAL A 214 -7.20 18.01 -3.35
CA VAL A 214 -6.08 17.83 -2.43
C VAL A 214 -5.41 16.47 -2.63
N GLN A 215 -6.21 15.43 -2.89
CA GLN A 215 -5.72 14.11 -3.25
C GLN A 215 -4.78 14.16 -4.46
N ALA A 216 -5.20 14.83 -5.55
CA ALA A 216 -4.37 14.97 -6.74
C ALA A 216 -3.04 15.69 -6.45
N GLN A 217 -3.05 16.73 -5.61
CA GLN A 217 -1.83 17.45 -5.23
C GLN A 217 -0.87 16.56 -4.42
N VAL A 218 -1.39 15.78 -3.47
CA VAL A 218 -0.58 14.86 -2.65
C VAL A 218 0.01 13.74 -3.51
N LEU A 219 -0.79 13.15 -4.40
CA LEU A 219 -0.31 12.09 -5.32
C LEU A 219 0.78 12.59 -6.28
N ASN A 220 0.63 13.80 -6.83
CA ASN A 220 1.69 14.41 -7.65
C ASN A 220 2.96 14.61 -6.84
N ALA A 221 2.87 15.17 -5.63
CA ALA A 221 4.02 15.34 -4.76
C ALA A 221 4.69 14.00 -4.41
N MET A 222 3.91 12.95 -4.14
CA MET A 222 4.45 11.60 -3.89
C MET A 222 5.18 11.03 -5.11
N ARG A 223 4.62 11.22 -6.30
CA ARG A 223 5.26 10.77 -7.55
C ARG A 223 6.55 11.53 -7.82
N ASP A 224 6.55 12.85 -7.68
CA ASP A 224 7.74 13.68 -7.85
C ASP A 224 8.85 13.26 -6.86
N LEU A 225 8.49 12.94 -5.60
CA LEU A 225 9.42 12.41 -4.60
C LEU A 225 9.96 11.04 -4.99
N GLN A 226 9.09 10.14 -5.47
CA GLN A 226 9.48 8.80 -5.90
C GLN A 226 10.44 8.87 -7.10
N GLU A 227 10.14 9.68 -8.09
CA GLU A 227 11.00 9.87 -9.27
C GLU A 227 12.34 10.54 -8.91
N ARG A 228 12.31 11.57 -8.05
CA ARG A 228 13.51 12.33 -7.66
C ARG A 228 14.49 11.55 -6.79
N PHE A 229 13.97 10.74 -5.87
CA PHE A 229 14.78 10.01 -4.89
C PHE A 229 14.93 8.52 -5.19
N GLY A 230 14.30 8.01 -6.26
CA GLY A 230 14.27 6.57 -6.56
C GLY A 230 13.66 5.75 -5.43
N GLN A 231 12.68 6.33 -4.72
CA GLN A 231 12.10 5.74 -3.51
C GLN A 231 11.32 4.47 -3.82
N THR A 232 11.58 3.40 -3.08
CA THR A 232 10.75 2.18 -3.17
C THR A 232 9.46 2.38 -2.37
N LEU A 233 8.32 2.09 -3.00
CA LEU A 233 7.00 2.26 -2.39
C LEU A 233 6.18 0.97 -2.49
N LEU A 234 5.53 0.58 -1.38
CA LEU A 234 4.36 -0.30 -1.40
C LEU A 234 3.12 0.58 -1.14
N PHE A 235 2.37 0.83 -2.21
CA PHE A 235 1.24 1.75 -2.19
C PHE A 235 -0.08 1.01 -2.06
N ILE A 236 -0.74 1.13 -0.93
CA ILE A 236 -1.99 0.44 -0.60
C ILE A 236 -3.17 1.41 -0.76
N SER A 237 -4.19 1.01 -1.53
CA SER A 237 -5.43 1.77 -1.66
C SER A 237 -6.61 0.86 -1.99
N HIS A 238 -7.82 1.32 -1.71
CA HIS A 238 -9.04 0.69 -2.23
C HIS A 238 -9.45 1.29 -3.59
N ASN A 239 -8.82 2.38 -4.03
CA ASN A 239 -9.14 3.07 -5.27
C ASN A 239 -8.18 2.65 -6.38
N LEU A 240 -8.69 1.85 -7.34
CA LEU A 240 -7.90 1.31 -8.45
C LEU A 240 -7.33 2.42 -9.37
N ALA A 241 -8.06 3.54 -9.56
CA ALA A 241 -7.58 4.66 -10.37
C ALA A 241 -6.35 5.34 -9.76
N VAL A 242 -6.34 5.48 -8.42
CA VAL A 242 -5.21 6.03 -7.68
C VAL A 242 -3.98 5.13 -7.78
N VAL A 243 -4.17 3.82 -7.61
CA VAL A 243 -3.09 2.83 -7.74
C VAL A 243 -2.56 2.80 -9.17
N GLY A 244 -3.43 2.81 -10.19
CA GLY A 244 -3.02 2.85 -11.60
C GLY A 244 -2.29 4.15 -11.99
N PHE A 245 -2.54 5.27 -11.29
CA PHE A 245 -1.80 6.50 -11.48
C PHE A 245 -0.38 6.42 -10.91
N MET A 246 -0.23 5.82 -9.71
CA MET A 246 1.03 5.77 -8.97
C MET A 246 1.94 4.61 -9.38
N CYS A 247 1.38 3.43 -9.61
CA CYS A 247 2.13 2.18 -9.64
C CYS A 247 2.13 1.53 -11.02
N PRO A 248 3.29 1.18 -11.57
CA PRO A 248 3.37 0.42 -12.83
C PRO A 248 2.94 -1.05 -12.69
N ARG A 249 3.15 -1.68 -11.52
CA ARG A 249 2.77 -3.05 -11.21
C ARG A 249 1.79 -3.08 -10.04
N ILE A 250 0.77 -3.91 -10.12
CA ILE A 250 -0.37 -3.91 -9.22
C ILE A 250 -0.72 -5.34 -8.80
N LEU A 251 -0.93 -5.52 -7.50
CA LEU A 251 -1.49 -6.73 -6.90
C LEU A 251 -2.94 -6.45 -6.50
N VAL A 252 -3.85 -7.32 -6.93
CA VAL A 252 -5.27 -7.25 -6.59
C VAL A 252 -5.55 -8.25 -5.49
N MET A 253 -6.04 -7.77 -4.34
CA MET A 253 -6.28 -8.57 -3.15
C MET A 253 -7.76 -8.72 -2.85
N TYR A 254 -8.21 -9.95 -2.63
CA TYR A 254 -9.58 -10.29 -2.23
C TYR A 254 -9.58 -11.26 -1.05
N LEU A 255 -10.30 -10.94 0.02
CA LEU A 255 -10.46 -11.77 1.23
C LEU A 255 -9.16 -12.47 1.71
N GLY A 256 -8.07 -11.72 1.80
CA GLY A 256 -6.80 -12.22 2.32
C GLY A 256 -5.90 -12.90 1.30
N GLU A 257 -6.29 -13.01 0.03
CA GLU A 257 -5.48 -13.61 -1.05
C GLU A 257 -5.20 -12.62 -2.17
N ILE A 258 -4.03 -12.76 -2.83
CA ILE A 258 -3.78 -12.07 -4.10
C ILE A 258 -4.43 -12.92 -5.20
N VAL A 259 -5.36 -12.31 -5.95
CA VAL A 259 -6.11 -12.96 -7.01
C VAL A 259 -5.58 -12.64 -8.41
N GLU A 260 -4.89 -11.52 -8.56
CA GLU A 260 -4.28 -11.14 -9.83
C GLU A 260 -3.07 -10.22 -9.59
N GLU A 261 -2.06 -10.36 -10.43
CA GLU A 261 -0.92 -9.47 -10.56
C GLU A 261 -0.81 -9.02 -12.01
N LEU A 262 -0.73 -7.69 -12.23
CA LEU A 262 -0.77 -7.12 -13.58
C LEU A 262 -0.09 -5.76 -13.65
N GLY A 263 0.29 -5.36 -14.86
CA GLY A 263 0.71 -3.98 -15.16
C GLY A 263 -0.48 -3.03 -15.21
N ARG A 264 -0.25 -1.76 -14.90
CA ARG A 264 -1.29 -0.70 -14.92
C ARG A 264 -1.98 -0.56 -16.27
N GLU A 265 -1.28 -0.85 -17.37
CA GLU A 265 -1.82 -0.78 -18.74
C GLU A 265 -2.90 -1.82 -19.00
N ARG A 266 -2.96 -2.88 -18.17
CA ARG A 266 -3.92 -3.98 -18.25
C ARG A 266 -5.09 -3.86 -17.28
N LEU A 267 -5.16 -2.80 -16.47
CA LEU A 267 -6.21 -2.62 -15.46
C LEU A 267 -7.63 -2.71 -16.02
N ALA A 268 -7.87 -2.13 -17.21
CA ALA A 268 -9.16 -2.18 -17.88
C ALA A 268 -9.49 -3.58 -18.44
N GLN A 269 -8.50 -4.46 -18.58
CA GLN A 269 -8.57 -5.78 -19.17
C GLN A 269 -8.26 -6.89 -18.17
N GLY A 270 -8.39 -6.61 -16.87
CA GLY A 270 -8.09 -7.57 -15.82
C GLY A 270 -8.70 -8.95 -16.11
N ALA A 271 -7.91 -10.00 -15.93
CA ALA A 271 -8.34 -11.37 -16.25
C ALA A 271 -9.22 -11.98 -15.18
N HIS A 272 -9.09 -11.52 -13.93
CA HIS A 272 -9.98 -11.95 -12.86
C HIS A 272 -11.30 -11.16 -12.88
N PRO A 273 -12.47 -11.80 -12.80
CA PRO A 273 -13.77 -11.11 -12.80
C PRO A 273 -13.88 -10.03 -11.70
N TYR A 274 -13.23 -10.21 -10.56
CA TYR A 274 -13.16 -9.21 -9.50
C TYR A 274 -12.38 -7.95 -9.93
N THR A 275 -11.24 -8.12 -10.59
CA THR A 275 -10.43 -7.00 -11.10
C THR A 275 -11.23 -6.17 -12.11
N ARG A 276 -11.97 -6.83 -13.00
CA ARG A 276 -12.86 -6.15 -13.96
C ARG A 276 -13.98 -5.39 -13.26
N ALA A 277 -14.58 -5.98 -12.24
CA ALA A 277 -15.61 -5.30 -11.47
C ALA A 277 -15.07 -4.04 -10.78
N LEU A 278 -13.86 -4.10 -10.20
CA LEU A 278 -13.18 -2.93 -9.65
C LEU A 278 -12.87 -1.88 -10.74
N ALA A 279 -12.41 -2.32 -11.92
CA ALA A 279 -12.10 -1.41 -13.03
C ALA A 279 -13.35 -0.72 -13.59
N GLN A 280 -14.47 -1.41 -13.66
CA GLN A 280 -15.76 -0.85 -14.09
C GLN A 280 -16.34 0.15 -13.09
N ALA A 281 -16.00 0.04 -11.82
CA ALA A 281 -16.38 1.01 -10.79
C ALA A 281 -15.57 2.32 -10.85
N MET A 282 -14.50 2.38 -11.67
CA MET A 282 -13.74 3.62 -11.86
C MET A 282 -14.59 4.65 -12.66
N PRO A 283 -14.54 5.93 -12.28
CA PRO A 283 -15.16 6.99 -13.05
C PRO A 283 -14.59 7.02 -14.48
N ASP A 284 -15.46 6.88 -15.49
CA ASP A 284 -15.04 6.97 -16.88
C ASP A 284 -14.65 8.41 -17.23
N ARG A 285 -13.48 8.60 -17.84
CA ARG A 285 -13.02 9.90 -18.33
C ARG A 285 -13.90 10.46 -19.47
N SER A 286 -14.68 9.60 -20.14
CA SER A 286 -15.56 10.00 -21.26
C SER A 286 -16.88 10.65 -20.81
N GLY A 287 -17.21 10.61 -19.50
CA GLY A 287 -18.44 11.23 -18.95
C GLY A 287 -19.75 10.60 -19.46
N ILE A 288 -19.70 9.56 -20.29
CA ILE A 288 -20.87 8.86 -20.83
C ILE A 288 -21.10 7.63 -19.95
N GLY A 289 -21.99 7.79 -18.97
CA GLY A 289 -22.30 6.82 -17.93
C GLY A 289 -22.66 5.42 -18.43
N LYS A 290 -21.67 4.55 -18.54
CA LYS A 290 -21.94 3.12 -18.34
C LYS A 290 -22.20 2.94 -16.85
N LYS A 291 -23.43 2.54 -16.48
CA LYS A 291 -23.72 2.13 -15.10
C LYS A 291 -22.68 1.07 -14.71
N PRO A 292 -21.89 1.26 -13.61
CA PRO A 292 -21.02 0.22 -13.13
C PRO A 292 -21.87 -1.02 -12.91
N LEU A 293 -21.43 -2.17 -13.44
CA LEU A 293 -22.03 -3.43 -13.03
C LEU A 293 -21.68 -3.61 -11.55
N PRO A 294 -22.65 -3.58 -10.64
CA PRO A 294 -22.34 -3.75 -9.23
C PRO A 294 -21.70 -5.13 -9.06
N VAL A 295 -20.61 -5.20 -8.32
CA VAL A 295 -20.12 -6.49 -7.83
C VAL A 295 -21.27 -7.11 -7.03
N LEU A 296 -21.83 -8.20 -7.54
CA LEU A 296 -23.06 -8.78 -6.97
C LEU A 296 -22.80 -9.30 -5.54
N GLY A 297 -23.73 -9.04 -4.65
CA GLY A 297 -23.77 -9.59 -3.30
C GLY A 297 -22.84 -8.91 -2.29
N GLU A 298 -23.00 -9.29 -1.02
CA GLU A 298 -22.20 -8.83 0.11
C GLU A 298 -20.83 -9.51 0.13
N ILE A 299 -19.84 -8.84 0.72
CA ILE A 299 -18.50 -9.43 0.93
C ILE A 299 -18.65 -10.57 1.95
N PRO A 300 -18.25 -11.82 1.63
CA PRO A 300 -18.29 -12.91 2.58
C PRO A 300 -17.46 -12.62 3.83
N SER A 301 -17.88 -13.20 4.95
CA SER A 301 -17.20 -13.01 6.22
C SER A 301 -15.77 -13.60 6.19
N PRO A 302 -14.75 -12.84 6.58
CA PRO A 302 -13.39 -13.37 6.70
C PRO A 302 -13.22 -14.37 7.86
N LEU A 303 -14.22 -14.50 8.74
CA LEU A 303 -14.25 -15.51 9.79
C LEU A 303 -14.58 -16.91 9.24
N ASN A 304 -15.34 -16.96 8.14
CA ASN A 304 -15.69 -18.20 7.45
C ASN A 304 -15.59 -17.94 5.94
N PRO A 305 -14.38 -17.85 5.38
CA PRO A 305 -14.21 -17.60 3.97
C PRO A 305 -14.77 -18.76 3.14
N PRO A 306 -15.33 -18.47 1.94
CA PRO A 306 -15.81 -19.50 1.03
C PRO A 306 -14.72 -20.53 0.69
N SER A 307 -15.13 -21.80 0.48
CA SER A 307 -14.27 -22.85 -0.06
C SER A 307 -13.88 -22.55 -1.51
N GLY A 308 -12.85 -23.20 -2.00
CA GLY A 308 -12.39 -23.00 -3.38
C GLY A 308 -11.95 -21.57 -3.68
N CYS A 309 -12.38 -21.02 -4.80
CA CYS A 309 -12.17 -19.61 -5.15
C CYS A 309 -13.00 -18.71 -4.21
N ARG A 310 -12.37 -17.89 -3.40
CA ARG A 310 -13.07 -17.02 -2.42
C ARG A 310 -14.06 -16.05 -3.05
N PHE A 311 -13.89 -15.74 -4.33
CA PHE A 311 -14.78 -14.85 -5.08
C PHE A 311 -15.99 -15.56 -5.69
N HIS A 312 -16.05 -16.92 -5.68
CA HIS A 312 -17.09 -17.67 -6.38
C HIS A 312 -18.54 -17.25 -6.01
N PRO A 313 -18.90 -16.88 -4.74
CA PRO A 313 -20.28 -16.49 -4.42
C PRO A 313 -20.73 -15.18 -5.08
N ARG A 314 -19.78 -14.36 -5.52
CA ARG A 314 -20.02 -13.05 -6.17
C ARG A 314 -19.63 -13.06 -7.64
N CYS A 315 -19.10 -14.18 -8.15
CA CYS A 315 -18.59 -14.28 -9.50
C CYS A 315 -19.72 -14.60 -10.48
N PRO A 316 -19.96 -13.78 -11.52
CA PRO A 316 -20.98 -14.05 -12.52
C PRO A 316 -20.65 -15.26 -13.41
N ARG A 317 -19.42 -15.77 -13.34
CA ARG A 317 -18.90 -16.90 -14.12
C ARG A 317 -18.53 -18.11 -13.25
N ALA A 318 -19.04 -18.13 -12.02
CA ALA A 318 -18.76 -19.24 -11.12
C ALA A 318 -19.31 -20.57 -11.69
N THR A 319 -18.51 -21.61 -11.56
CA THR A 319 -18.88 -23.01 -11.87
C THR A 319 -18.66 -23.88 -10.63
N GLU A 320 -19.04 -25.14 -10.65
CA GLU A 320 -18.87 -26.06 -9.51
C GLU A 320 -17.42 -26.15 -9.07
N VAL A 321 -16.46 -26.21 -10.00
CA VAL A 321 -15.03 -26.26 -9.68
C VAL A 321 -14.59 -25.03 -8.86
N CYS A 322 -15.20 -23.86 -9.10
CA CYS A 322 -14.86 -22.65 -8.34
C CYS A 322 -15.27 -22.73 -6.87
N ALA A 323 -16.29 -23.50 -6.53
CA ALA A 323 -16.72 -23.72 -5.16
C ALA A 323 -15.90 -24.82 -4.44
N GLU A 324 -15.38 -25.78 -5.19
CA GLU A 324 -14.71 -26.96 -4.64
C GLU A 324 -13.19 -26.78 -4.52
N GLN A 325 -12.57 -26.11 -5.50
CA GLN A 325 -11.11 -26.02 -5.62
C GLN A 325 -10.63 -24.56 -5.68
N ALA A 326 -9.56 -24.25 -4.92
CA ALA A 326 -8.86 -22.98 -5.06
C ALA A 326 -8.09 -22.98 -6.37
N PRO A 327 -8.18 -21.91 -7.18
CA PRO A 327 -7.45 -21.85 -8.44
C PRO A 327 -5.94 -21.63 -8.18
N ASP A 328 -5.11 -22.33 -8.97
CA ASP A 328 -3.68 -22.11 -9.01
C ASP A 328 -3.33 -20.83 -9.81
N TRP A 329 -2.09 -20.39 -9.69
CA TRP A 329 -1.57 -19.30 -10.50
C TRP A 329 -1.42 -19.72 -11.97
N THR A 330 -2.01 -18.95 -12.88
CA THR A 330 -1.83 -19.05 -14.32
C THR A 330 -1.14 -17.80 -14.82
N GLU A 331 -0.01 -17.93 -15.49
CA GLU A 331 0.68 -16.83 -16.16
C GLU A 331 0.07 -16.64 -17.55
N LEU A 332 -0.47 -15.44 -17.81
CA LEU A 332 -1.10 -15.06 -19.09
C LEU A 332 -0.10 -14.37 -20.03
N ALA A 333 0.83 -13.62 -19.44
CA ALA A 333 1.94 -12.97 -20.13
C ALA A 333 3.02 -12.59 -19.09
N PRO A 334 4.24 -12.25 -19.51
CA PRO A 334 5.27 -11.78 -18.60
C PRO A 334 4.77 -10.66 -17.68
N GLY A 335 4.83 -10.89 -16.35
CA GLY A 335 4.35 -9.95 -15.34
C GLY A 335 2.82 -9.84 -15.24
N TRP A 336 2.07 -10.75 -15.84
CA TRP A 336 0.62 -10.85 -15.71
C TRP A 336 0.21 -12.27 -15.34
N ARG A 337 -0.21 -12.47 -14.10
CA ARG A 337 -0.67 -13.76 -13.59
C ARG A 337 -1.96 -13.63 -12.81
N VAL A 338 -2.77 -14.67 -12.81
CA VAL A 338 -4.10 -14.68 -12.23
C VAL A 338 -4.40 -16.01 -11.53
N ARG A 339 -5.13 -15.96 -10.43
CA ARG A 339 -5.73 -17.11 -9.74
C ARG A 339 -7.22 -17.19 -10.09
N CYS A 340 -7.55 -17.82 -11.21
CA CYS A 340 -8.91 -17.98 -11.71
C CYS A 340 -9.02 -19.24 -12.56
N HIS A 341 -10.11 -20.03 -12.39
CA HIS A 341 -10.40 -21.18 -13.27
C HIS A 341 -10.85 -20.76 -14.67
N HIS A 342 -11.40 -19.54 -14.80
CA HIS A 342 -11.98 -19.01 -16.05
C HIS A 342 -11.46 -17.58 -16.30
N PRO A 343 -10.13 -17.39 -16.53
CA PRO A 343 -9.59 -16.07 -16.82
C PRO A 343 -10.17 -15.51 -18.13
N GLU A 344 -10.31 -14.19 -18.22
CA GLU A 344 -10.85 -13.50 -19.40
C GLU A 344 -9.77 -12.83 -20.25
#